data_90ee0903c439db2a30ee9d6dae150d27
#
_entry.id   90ee0903c439db2a30ee9d6dae150d27
#
_cell.length_a   1.000
_cell.length_b   1.000
_cell.length_c   1.000
_cell.angle_alpha   90.00
_cell.angle_beta   90.00
_cell.angle_gamma   90.00
#
_symmetry.space_group_name_H-M   'P 1'
#
loop_
_entity.id
_entity.type
_entity.pdbx_description
1 polymer ?
#
loop_
_entity_poly.entity_id
_entity_poly.type
_entity_poly.pdbx_seq_one_letter_code
_entity_poly.pdbx_strand_id
1 'polypeptide(L)'
;KNKLTQKAIAKECADWIRRKAKFKSNTSHAPMQELISIKQKNNTITYFPIQGFNPAGLGYEKSDATSNFSTRFEGQFSQQYLQLFNQIWHDHEKIEDVTPQIIQHIASVYQENDPERIYFLMLYHIFKDFLTEINDDVMPNEKTGYQDTLIWKKLFNFQKDAAIGIINKLESYNGCILADSVGLGKTFTALAVIKYYELRNKSVLVLCPKKLADNWRTYNTNLVTNLFAQDRFNYDVFYHTDLSRQNGNSGGIDLSKVNWGNYDLLVIDESHNFRNRDTFKDRTTRYQILMDKILRQGVKTKVLMLSATPVNNRFNDLKNQLALAYEGNPEQLQQKLDTERSIDMIFSRAQASFNQWSKLPVEERTTETILNLLDFDFFKLLDSLTIARSRKHIQNFYDTHDIGKFPTRLKPLSYRCAISTENNIKLND
;
A
#
# COMPACT_ATOMS: atom_id res chain seq x y z
N LYS A 1 -36.98 8.76 -11.07
CA LYS A 1 -36.16 7.62 -11.49
C LYS A 1 -35.26 7.28 -10.29
N ASN A 2 -35.62 6.22 -9.56
CA ASN A 2 -34.88 5.76 -8.40
C ASN A 2 -33.48 5.29 -8.88
N LYS A 3 -32.46 6.07 -8.61
CA LYS A 3 -31.10 5.55 -8.56
C LYS A 3 -31.03 4.68 -7.31
N LEU A 4 -31.25 3.39 -7.47
CA LEU A 4 -30.83 2.42 -6.46
C LEU A 4 -29.35 2.71 -6.17
N THR A 5 -29.02 2.92 -4.93
CA THR A 5 -27.64 3.18 -4.54
C THR A 5 -26.82 1.94 -4.93
N GLN A 6 -25.60 2.12 -5.44
CA GLN A 6 -24.70 1.01 -5.82
C GLN A 6 -24.59 -0.02 -4.69
N LYS A 7 -24.65 0.43 -3.45
CA LYS A 7 -24.64 -0.38 -2.23
C LYS A 7 -25.85 -1.32 -2.12
N ALA A 8 -27.04 -0.82 -2.43
CA ALA A 8 -28.28 -1.64 -2.43
C ALA A 8 -28.24 -2.68 -3.56
N ILE A 9 -27.81 -2.28 -4.76
CA ILE A 9 -27.67 -3.17 -5.91
C ILE A 9 -26.61 -4.25 -5.62
N ALA A 10 -25.45 -3.90 -5.06
CA ALA A 10 -24.41 -4.85 -4.71
C ALA A 10 -24.87 -5.85 -3.65
N LYS A 11 -25.63 -5.39 -2.64
CA LYS A 11 -26.22 -6.27 -1.63
C LYS A 11 -27.24 -7.23 -2.23
N GLU A 12 -28.17 -6.72 -3.03
CA GLU A 12 -29.16 -7.55 -3.72
C GLU A 12 -28.50 -8.57 -4.67
N CYS A 13 -27.47 -8.14 -5.40
CA CYS A 13 -26.69 -9.01 -6.27
C CYS A 13 -26.00 -10.13 -5.47
N ALA A 14 -25.33 -9.80 -4.35
CA ALA A 14 -24.69 -10.80 -3.50
C ALA A 14 -25.72 -11.79 -2.92
N ASP A 15 -26.89 -11.30 -2.49
CA ASP A 15 -27.95 -12.16 -1.95
C ASP A 15 -28.62 -13.01 -3.04
N TRP A 16 -28.72 -12.51 -4.26
CA TRP A 16 -29.19 -13.28 -5.40
C TRP A 16 -28.20 -14.39 -5.77
N ILE A 17 -26.90 -14.06 -5.85
CA ILE A 17 -25.83 -15.04 -6.12
C ILE A 17 -25.87 -16.16 -5.10
N ARG A 18 -25.92 -15.85 -3.79
CA ARG A 18 -25.97 -16.86 -2.74
C ARG A 18 -27.11 -17.88 -2.93
N ARG A 19 -28.22 -17.44 -3.49
CA ARG A 19 -29.44 -18.27 -3.63
C ARG A 19 -29.56 -18.96 -4.99
N LYS A 20 -29.00 -18.38 -6.04
CA LYS A 20 -29.34 -18.73 -7.42
C LYS A 20 -28.17 -19.05 -8.33
N ALA A 21 -26.94 -18.70 -7.96
CA ALA A 21 -25.78 -18.87 -8.82
C ALA A 21 -24.62 -19.57 -8.12
N LYS A 22 -23.85 -20.32 -8.90
CA LYS A 22 -22.57 -20.90 -8.50
C LYS A 22 -21.54 -20.59 -9.55
N PHE A 23 -20.35 -20.22 -9.13
CA PHE A 23 -19.21 -19.91 -9.98
C PHE A 23 -18.07 -20.86 -9.67
N LYS A 24 -17.47 -21.40 -10.71
CA LYS A 24 -16.28 -22.23 -10.59
C LYS A 24 -15.20 -21.73 -11.53
N SER A 25 -13.97 -21.79 -11.10
CA SER A 25 -12.78 -21.38 -11.87
C SER A 25 -11.98 -22.59 -12.30
N ASN A 26 -11.45 -22.54 -13.52
CA ASN A 26 -10.54 -23.55 -14.04
C ASN A 26 -9.13 -23.35 -13.48
N THR A 27 -8.63 -24.29 -12.70
CA THR A 27 -7.28 -24.27 -12.11
C THR A 27 -6.22 -24.93 -13.00
N SER A 28 -6.64 -25.68 -14.02
CA SER A 28 -5.73 -26.44 -14.89
C SER A 28 -5.11 -25.61 -16.02
N HIS A 29 -5.54 -24.35 -16.20
CA HIS A 29 -5.18 -23.49 -17.34
C HIS A 29 -5.44 -24.08 -18.72
N ALA A 30 -6.08 -25.24 -18.81
CA ALA A 30 -6.45 -25.85 -20.08
C ALA A 30 -7.58 -25.03 -20.74
N PRO A 31 -7.55 -24.79 -22.06
CA PRO A 31 -8.63 -24.09 -22.73
C PRO A 31 -9.94 -24.87 -22.62
N MET A 32 -10.99 -24.18 -22.23
CA MET A 32 -12.35 -24.74 -22.17
C MET A 32 -13.19 -24.14 -23.29
N GLN A 33 -14.03 -24.96 -23.88
CA GLN A 33 -14.97 -24.50 -24.89
C GLN A 33 -16.16 -23.80 -24.23
N GLU A 34 -16.52 -22.65 -24.75
CA GLU A 34 -17.64 -21.86 -24.25
C GLU A 34 -18.94 -22.32 -24.86
N LEU A 35 -19.91 -22.65 -24.02
CA LEU A 35 -21.26 -23.03 -24.39
C LEU A 35 -22.27 -22.52 -23.38
N ILE A 36 -23.53 -22.32 -23.82
CA ILE A 36 -24.66 -22.03 -22.94
C ILE A 36 -25.69 -23.13 -23.07
N SER A 37 -26.00 -23.81 -21.98
CA SER A 37 -27.10 -24.77 -21.92
C SER A 37 -28.24 -24.26 -21.05
N ILE A 38 -29.45 -24.23 -21.60
CA ILE A 38 -30.67 -23.78 -20.91
C ILE A 38 -31.56 -25.01 -20.74
N LYS A 39 -31.76 -25.40 -19.47
CA LYS A 39 -32.65 -26.53 -19.13
C LYS A 39 -34.03 -26.00 -18.78
N GLN A 40 -35.00 -26.40 -19.57
CA GLN A 40 -36.43 -26.20 -19.34
C GLN A 40 -37.09 -27.50 -18.85
N LYS A 41 -38.34 -27.45 -18.34
CA LYS A 41 -38.98 -28.62 -17.74
C LYS A 41 -38.90 -29.90 -18.60
N ASN A 42 -39.05 -29.79 -19.90
CA ASN A 42 -39.12 -30.92 -20.84
C ASN A 42 -38.09 -30.84 -21.98
N ASN A 43 -37.25 -29.82 -22.05
CA ASN A 43 -36.31 -29.66 -23.14
C ASN A 43 -35.01 -29.02 -22.61
N THR A 44 -33.90 -29.35 -23.26
CA THR A 44 -32.59 -28.70 -23.05
C THR A 44 -32.15 -28.13 -24.38
N ILE A 45 -31.78 -26.85 -24.35
CA ILE A 45 -31.28 -26.13 -25.52
C ILE A 45 -29.83 -25.73 -25.24
N THR A 46 -28.93 -26.02 -26.16
CA THR A 46 -27.52 -25.63 -26.05
C THR A 46 -27.12 -24.77 -27.22
N TYR A 47 -26.46 -23.66 -26.93
CA TYR A 47 -25.81 -22.78 -27.91
C TYR A 47 -24.31 -22.99 -27.87
N PHE A 48 -23.70 -23.27 -29.04
CA PHE A 48 -22.28 -23.58 -29.17
C PHE A 48 -21.79 -23.29 -30.59
N PRO A 49 -20.56 -22.83 -30.82
CA PRO A 49 -19.70 -22.18 -29.83
C PRO A 49 -20.20 -20.79 -29.47
N ILE A 50 -19.75 -20.28 -28.33
CA ILE A 50 -19.99 -18.91 -27.90
C ILE A 50 -18.63 -18.23 -27.73
N GLN A 51 -18.49 -16.98 -28.20
CA GLN A 51 -17.29 -16.19 -28.08
C GLN A 51 -17.43 -15.19 -26.89
N GLY A 52 -17.29 -15.71 -25.70
CA GLY A 52 -17.39 -14.96 -24.48
C GLY A 52 -18.83 -14.70 -23.99
N PHE A 53 -19.01 -14.74 -22.68
CA PHE A 53 -20.25 -14.37 -22.02
C PHE A 53 -20.28 -12.87 -21.73
N ASN A 54 -20.36 -12.07 -22.80
CA ASN A 54 -20.39 -10.61 -22.78
C ASN A 54 -21.51 -10.07 -23.67
N PRO A 55 -21.90 -8.78 -23.55
CA PRO A 55 -23.00 -8.22 -24.34
C PRO A 55 -22.85 -8.38 -25.85
N ALA A 56 -21.64 -8.26 -26.37
CA ALA A 56 -21.37 -8.44 -27.81
C ALA A 56 -21.50 -9.91 -28.24
N GLY A 57 -20.96 -10.86 -27.46
CA GLY A 57 -21.12 -12.30 -27.71
C GLY A 57 -22.55 -12.81 -27.61
N LEU A 58 -23.38 -12.13 -26.81
CA LEU A 58 -24.82 -12.38 -26.67
C LEU A 58 -25.67 -11.63 -27.68
N GLY A 59 -25.08 -10.80 -28.53
CA GLY A 59 -25.79 -10.07 -29.60
C GLY A 59 -26.48 -8.79 -29.14
N TYR A 60 -26.22 -8.27 -27.94
CA TYR A 60 -26.80 -7.02 -27.45
C TYR A 60 -26.01 -5.78 -27.94
N GLU A 61 -24.77 -5.95 -28.32
CA GLU A 61 -23.90 -4.88 -28.83
C GLU A 61 -23.24 -5.33 -30.14
N LYS A 62 -22.91 -4.37 -31.03
CA LYS A 62 -22.10 -4.65 -32.22
C LYS A 62 -20.67 -4.97 -31.80
N SER A 63 -20.13 -6.07 -32.31
CA SER A 63 -18.71 -6.39 -32.17
C SER A 63 -17.97 -6.15 -33.49
N ASP A 64 -16.67 -5.90 -33.42
CA ASP A 64 -15.78 -5.77 -34.58
C ASP A 64 -15.48 -7.14 -35.24
N ALA A 65 -16.06 -8.22 -34.71
CA ALA A 65 -15.88 -9.55 -35.27
C ALA A 65 -16.64 -9.70 -36.59
N THR A 66 -15.94 -10.13 -37.62
CA THR A 66 -16.46 -10.27 -39.00
C THR A 66 -17.48 -11.39 -39.17
N SER A 67 -17.54 -12.35 -38.24
CA SER A 67 -18.57 -13.42 -38.23
C SER A 67 -18.67 -14.08 -36.86
N ASN A 68 -19.86 -14.06 -36.26
CA ASN A 68 -20.20 -14.83 -35.06
C ASN A 68 -21.28 -15.84 -35.43
N PHE A 69 -20.93 -17.12 -35.53
CA PHE A 69 -21.87 -18.20 -35.75
C PHE A 69 -22.05 -18.97 -34.43
N SER A 70 -23.26 -19.02 -33.91
CA SER A 70 -23.65 -19.94 -32.85
C SER A 70 -24.70 -20.89 -33.38
N THR A 71 -24.50 -22.19 -33.17
CA THR A 71 -25.49 -23.21 -33.51
C THR A 71 -26.34 -23.53 -32.30
N ARG A 72 -27.64 -23.59 -32.50
CA ARG A 72 -28.61 -24.02 -31.49
C ARG A 72 -28.85 -25.51 -31.63
N PHE A 73 -28.61 -26.26 -30.55
CA PHE A 73 -28.89 -27.70 -30.47
C PHE A 73 -30.04 -27.96 -29.52
N GLU A 74 -30.89 -28.93 -29.86
CA GLU A 74 -32.00 -29.41 -29.04
C GLU A 74 -32.02 -30.93 -28.95
N GLY A 75 -32.76 -31.46 -27.98
CA GLY A 75 -32.93 -32.90 -27.81
C GLY A 75 -31.66 -33.65 -27.41
N GLN A 76 -31.37 -34.76 -28.07
CA GLN A 76 -30.30 -35.69 -27.71
C GLN A 76 -28.90 -35.03 -27.76
N PHE A 77 -28.62 -34.19 -28.75
CA PHE A 77 -27.34 -33.50 -28.84
C PHE A 77 -27.12 -32.50 -27.71
N SER A 78 -28.18 -31.74 -27.36
CA SER A 78 -28.11 -30.84 -26.22
C SER A 78 -27.86 -31.57 -24.89
N GLN A 79 -28.40 -32.76 -24.72
CA GLN A 79 -28.15 -33.60 -23.56
C GLN A 79 -26.71 -34.08 -23.48
N GLN A 80 -26.07 -34.41 -24.59
CA GLN A 80 -24.65 -34.79 -24.64
C GLN A 80 -23.75 -33.62 -24.18
N TYR A 81 -23.98 -32.41 -24.64
CA TYR A 81 -23.27 -31.23 -24.17
C TYR A 81 -23.48 -30.96 -22.69
N LEU A 82 -24.71 -31.16 -22.17
CA LEU A 82 -24.99 -31.02 -20.77
C LEU A 82 -24.29 -32.10 -19.90
N GLN A 83 -24.17 -33.32 -20.41
CA GLN A 83 -23.41 -34.38 -19.74
C GLN A 83 -21.91 -34.03 -19.69
N LEU A 84 -21.33 -33.55 -20.78
CA LEU A 84 -19.93 -33.09 -20.82
C LEU A 84 -19.71 -31.94 -19.82
N PHE A 85 -20.60 -30.95 -19.81
CA PHE A 85 -20.56 -29.88 -18.82
C PHE A 85 -20.59 -30.41 -17.39
N ASN A 86 -21.48 -31.35 -17.08
CA ASN A 86 -21.61 -31.95 -15.75
C ASN A 86 -20.33 -32.73 -15.34
N GLN A 87 -19.68 -33.42 -16.26
CA GLN A 87 -18.40 -34.10 -16.00
C GLN A 87 -17.33 -33.09 -15.61
N ILE A 88 -17.19 -32.00 -16.36
CA ILE A 88 -16.24 -30.94 -16.08
C ILE A 88 -16.60 -30.24 -14.75
N TRP A 89 -17.89 -29.93 -14.56
CA TRP A 89 -18.37 -29.22 -13.37
C TRP A 89 -18.11 -29.95 -12.05
N HIS A 90 -18.03 -31.28 -12.07
CA HIS A 90 -17.80 -32.10 -10.89
C HIS A 90 -16.35 -32.61 -10.76
N ASP A 91 -15.46 -32.20 -11.67
CA ASP A 91 -14.03 -32.52 -11.62
C ASP A 91 -13.34 -31.58 -10.61
N HIS A 92 -13.18 -32.04 -9.38
CA HIS A 92 -12.58 -31.27 -8.29
C HIS A 92 -11.06 -31.08 -8.43
N GLU A 93 -10.40 -31.80 -9.30
CA GLU A 93 -8.96 -31.63 -9.57
C GLU A 93 -8.69 -30.44 -10.53
N LYS A 94 -9.65 -30.12 -11.39
CA LYS A 94 -9.50 -29.09 -12.42
C LYS A 94 -10.32 -27.84 -12.16
N ILE A 95 -11.33 -27.90 -11.30
CA ILE A 95 -12.28 -26.81 -11.07
C ILE A 95 -12.50 -26.55 -9.59
N GLU A 96 -12.30 -25.31 -9.16
CA GLU A 96 -12.51 -24.81 -7.80
C GLU A 96 -13.77 -23.93 -7.71
N ASP A 97 -14.53 -24.06 -6.62
CA ASP A 97 -15.68 -23.19 -6.33
C ASP A 97 -15.18 -21.82 -5.85
N VAL A 98 -15.38 -20.79 -6.68
CA VAL A 98 -15.02 -19.39 -6.41
C VAL A 98 -16.23 -18.53 -6.01
N THR A 99 -17.39 -19.13 -5.79
CA THR A 99 -18.61 -18.40 -5.38
C THR A 99 -18.41 -17.57 -4.11
N PRO A 100 -17.76 -18.08 -3.05
CA PRO A 100 -17.50 -17.30 -1.83
C PRO A 100 -16.63 -16.07 -2.10
N GLN A 101 -15.60 -16.20 -2.94
CA GLN A 101 -14.68 -15.12 -3.30
C GLN A 101 -15.41 -14.01 -4.08
N ILE A 102 -16.28 -14.39 -5.04
CA ILE A 102 -17.10 -13.43 -5.79
C ILE A 102 -18.07 -12.69 -4.87
N ILE A 103 -18.76 -13.41 -3.98
CA ILE A 103 -19.66 -12.79 -2.99
C ILE A 103 -18.89 -11.84 -2.08
N GLN A 104 -17.69 -12.22 -1.62
CA GLN A 104 -16.84 -11.37 -0.79
C GLN A 104 -16.38 -10.12 -1.55
N HIS A 105 -16.05 -10.26 -2.84
CA HIS A 105 -15.68 -9.13 -3.67
C HIS A 105 -16.84 -8.14 -3.84
N ILE A 106 -18.04 -8.62 -4.13
CA ILE A 106 -19.25 -7.79 -4.21
C ILE A 106 -19.57 -7.17 -2.84
N ALA A 107 -19.40 -7.92 -1.74
CA ALA A 107 -19.63 -7.44 -0.39
C ALA A 107 -18.70 -6.27 -0.01
N SER A 108 -17.51 -6.19 -0.60
CA SER A 108 -16.60 -5.07 -0.36
C SER A 108 -17.17 -3.71 -0.79
N VAL A 109 -18.11 -3.69 -1.73
CA VAL A 109 -18.77 -2.48 -2.23
C VAL A 109 -19.74 -1.87 -1.21
N TYR A 110 -20.36 -2.68 -0.35
CA TYR A 110 -21.33 -2.19 0.64
C TYR A 110 -20.85 -2.25 2.10
N GLN A 111 -19.59 -2.63 2.33
CA GLN A 111 -18.97 -2.49 3.67
C GLN A 111 -18.65 -1.04 3.96
N GLU A 112 -18.84 -0.60 5.21
CA GLU A 112 -18.45 0.74 5.63
C GLU A 112 -16.96 0.95 5.45
N ASN A 113 -16.60 2.01 4.72
CA ASN A 113 -15.21 2.34 4.45
C ASN A 113 -14.70 3.28 5.54
N ASP A 114 -13.84 2.78 6.41
CA ASP A 114 -13.04 3.57 7.33
C ASP A 114 -12.08 4.50 6.52
N PRO A 115 -11.87 5.76 6.92
CA PRO A 115 -10.91 6.66 6.26
C PRO A 115 -9.51 6.07 6.07
N GLU A 116 -9.00 5.31 7.04
CA GLU A 116 -7.74 4.56 6.90
C GLU A 116 -7.79 3.55 5.74
N ARG A 117 -8.90 2.86 5.58
CA ARG A 117 -9.08 1.87 4.51
C ARG A 117 -9.16 2.53 3.14
N ILE A 118 -9.82 3.69 3.03
CA ILE A 118 -9.90 4.45 1.78
C ILE A 118 -8.53 4.97 1.39
N TYR A 119 -7.75 5.46 2.34
CA TYR A 119 -6.37 5.88 2.12
C TYR A 119 -5.51 4.73 1.58
N PHE A 120 -5.59 3.54 2.19
CA PHE A 120 -4.91 2.35 1.69
C PHE A 120 -5.40 1.91 0.32
N LEU A 121 -6.70 2.01 0.03
CA LEU A 121 -7.26 1.68 -1.29
C LEU A 121 -6.83 2.70 -2.36
N MET A 122 -6.74 3.98 -2.02
CA MET A 122 -6.20 5.01 -2.91
C MET A 122 -4.74 4.72 -3.25
N LEU A 123 -3.91 4.47 -2.25
CA LEU A 123 -2.52 4.08 -2.46
C LEU A 123 -2.41 2.77 -3.26
N TYR A 124 -3.26 1.79 -3.00
CA TYR A 124 -3.31 0.53 -3.73
C TYR A 124 -3.61 0.72 -5.22
N HIS A 125 -4.59 1.55 -5.59
CA HIS A 125 -4.90 1.80 -7.00
C HIS A 125 -3.78 2.56 -7.71
N ILE A 126 -3.11 3.47 -7.02
CA ILE A 126 -1.92 4.18 -7.53
C ILE A 126 -0.78 3.20 -7.80
N PHE A 127 -0.52 2.28 -6.87
CA PHE A 127 0.61 1.34 -6.98
C PHE A 127 0.33 0.11 -7.85
N LYS A 128 -0.92 -0.22 -8.14
CA LYS A 128 -1.28 -1.37 -8.97
C LYS A 128 -0.70 -1.27 -10.38
N ASP A 129 -0.79 -0.10 -10.97
CA ASP A 129 -0.30 0.15 -12.33
C ASP A 129 1.24 0.28 -12.34
N PHE A 130 1.83 0.78 -11.26
CA PHE A 130 3.29 0.94 -11.10
C PHE A 130 4.04 -0.39 -10.94
N LEU A 131 3.45 -1.41 -10.32
CA LEU A 131 4.07 -2.73 -10.20
C LEU A 131 4.23 -3.44 -11.56
N THR A 132 3.52 -2.99 -12.59
CA THR A 132 3.67 -3.47 -13.97
C THR A 132 4.74 -2.71 -14.75
N GLU A 133 5.21 -1.56 -14.27
CA GLU A 133 6.19 -0.67 -14.92
C GLU A 133 7.48 -0.52 -14.11
N ILE A 134 7.98 -1.57 -13.46
CA ILE A 134 9.38 -1.56 -13.01
C ILE A 134 10.21 -1.64 -14.29
N ASN A 135 10.55 -0.48 -14.83
CA ASN A 135 11.50 -0.39 -15.91
C ASN A 135 12.86 -0.90 -15.42
N ASP A 136 13.41 -1.88 -16.12
CA ASP A 136 14.74 -2.48 -15.88
C ASP A 136 15.88 -1.44 -15.89
N ASP A 137 15.62 -0.21 -16.33
CA ASP A 137 16.63 0.82 -16.56
C ASP A 137 17.18 1.52 -15.30
N VAL A 138 16.60 1.27 -14.11
CA VAL A 138 17.03 1.92 -12.85
C VAL A 138 17.23 0.88 -11.73
N MET A 139 17.85 -0.23 -12.04
CA MET A 139 18.24 -1.21 -11.01
C MET A 139 19.37 -0.64 -10.14
N PRO A 140 19.29 -0.84 -8.80
CA PRO A 140 20.41 -0.51 -7.92
C PRO A 140 21.69 -1.16 -8.44
N ASN A 141 22.82 -0.45 -8.34
CA ASN A 141 24.09 -0.93 -8.89
C ASN A 141 24.49 -2.28 -8.26
N GLU A 142 24.35 -3.37 -9.02
CA GLU A 142 24.67 -4.74 -8.57
C GLU A 142 26.14 -4.92 -8.16
N LYS A 143 27.06 -4.11 -8.71
CA LYS A 143 28.49 -4.13 -8.36
C LYS A 143 28.74 -3.82 -6.88
N THR A 144 27.75 -3.30 -6.15
CA THR A 144 27.89 -3.06 -4.70
C THR A 144 27.86 -4.35 -3.89
N GLY A 145 27.39 -5.47 -4.43
CA GLY A 145 27.25 -6.74 -3.72
C GLY A 145 26.16 -6.75 -2.65
N TYR A 146 25.21 -5.79 -2.67
CA TYR A 146 24.15 -5.71 -1.64
C TYR A 146 23.26 -6.95 -1.60
N GLN A 147 23.10 -7.65 -2.74
CA GLN A 147 22.31 -8.88 -2.84
C GLN A 147 22.96 -10.07 -2.14
N ASP A 148 24.29 -10.02 -1.91
CA ASP A 148 25.02 -11.07 -1.21
C ASP A 148 24.92 -10.97 0.30
N THR A 149 24.44 -9.86 0.83
CA THR A 149 24.29 -9.62 2.26
C THR A 149 23.27 -10.55 2.92
N LEU A 150 23.48 -10.82 4.22
CA LEU A 150 22.58 -11.70 4.97
C LEU A 150 21.18 -11.07 5.11
N ILE A 151 21.12 -9.75 5.33
CA ILE A 151 19.83 -9.03 5.38
C ILE A 151 19.05 -9.23 4.10
N TRP A 152 19.67 -9.06 2.92
CA TRP A 152 18.99 -9.22 1.64
C TRP A 152 18.46 -10.64 1.43
N LYS A 153 19.24 -11.65 1.77
CA LYS A 153 18.84 -13.07 1.67
C LYS A 153 17.67 -13.42 2.59
N LYS A 154 17.50 -12.71 3.69
CA LYS A 154 16.42 -12.93 4.67
C LYS A 154 15.13 -12.15 4.36
N LEU A 155 15.17 -11.20 3.42
CA LEU A 155 13.98 -10.48 3.01
C LEU A 155 13.02 -11.37 2.21
N PHE A 156 11.74 -11.20 2.44
CA PHE A 156 10.70 -11.69 1.55
C PHE A 156 10.71 -10.92 0.22
N ASN A 157 10.18 -11.51 -0.85
CA ASN A 157 10.19 -10.88 -2.17
C ASN A 157 9.55 -9.50 -2.16
N PHE A 158 8.39 -9.33 -1.52
CA PHE A 158 7.77 -8.02 -1.41
C PHE A 158 8.65 -6.98 -0.69
N GLN A 159 9.49 -7.38 0.27
CA GLN A 159 10.41 -6.48 0.95
C GLN A 159 11.60 -6.12 0.07
N LYS A 160 12.08 -7.06 -0.76
CA LYS A 160 13.13 -6.81 -1.76
C LYS A 160 12.67 -5.79 -2.79
N ASP A 161 11.46 -5.95 -3.33
CA ASP A 161 10.86 -5.01 -4.28
C ASP A 161 10.71 -3.62 -3.66
N ALA A 162 10.29 -3.56 -2.38
CA ALA A 162 10.25 -2.28 -1.68
C ALA A 162 11.63 -1.65 -1.50
N ALA A 163 12.65 -2.43 -1.15
CA ALA A 163 14.00 -1.91 -0.96
C ALA A 163 14.55 -1.33 -2.27
N ILE A 164 14.35 -2.03 -3.41
CA ILE A 164 14.70 -1.54 -4.75
C ILE A 164 13.94 -0.25 -5.06
N GLY A 165 12.63 -0.24 -4.89
CA GLY A 165 11.80 0.94 -5.13
C GLY A 165 12.19 2.13 -4.25
N ILE A 166 12.53 1.91 -2.97
CA ILE A 166 13.03 2.95 -2.07
C ILE A 166 14.34 3.53 -2.59
N ILE A 167 15.30 2.68 -2.95
CA ILE A 167 16.61 3.13 -3.45
C ILE A 167 16.40 4.01 -4.69
N ASN A 168 15.59 3.59 -5.64
CA ASN A 168 15.29 4.35 -6.86
C ASN A 168 14.67 5.71 -6.54
N LYS A 169 13.70 5.76 -5.61
CA LYS A 169 13.07 7.03 -5.19
C LYS A 169 14.06 7.94 -4.44
N LEU A 170 14.94 7.38 -3.61
CA LEU A 170 15.98 8.14 -2.93
C LEU A 170 17.01 8.71 -3.92
N GLU A 171 17.39 7.96 -4.95
CA GLU A 171 18.31 8.46 -5.99
C GLU A 171 17.65 9.52 -6.88
N SER A 172 16.39 9.35 -7.26
CA SER A 172 15.66 10.27 -8.14
C SER A 172 15.18 11.53 -7.42
N TYR A 173 14.62 11.38 -6.21
CA TYR A 173 13.86 12.45 -5.54
C TYR A 173 14.43 12.85 -4.17
N ASN A 174 15.52 12.27 -3.73
CA ASN A 174 16.15 12.44 -2.40
C ASN A 174 15.31 12.01 -1.19
N GLY A 175 14.14 11.48 -1.40
CA GLY A 175 13.30 11.04 -0.29
C GLY A 175 12.27 9.99 -0.67
N CYS A 176 11.88 9.20 0.33
CA CYS A 176 10.83 8.20 0.20
C CYS A 176 10.14 7.97 1.54
N ILE A 177 8.81 7.80 1.53
CA ILE A 177 8.04 7.31 2.66
C ILE A 177 7.71 5.84 2.44
N LEU A 178 8.15 4.97 3.33
CA LEU A 178 7.67 3.58 3.42
C LEU A 178 6.48 3.53 4.37
N ALA A 179 5.28 3.45 3.79
CA ALA A 179 4.00 3.49 4.49
C ALA A 179 3.33 2.10 4.61
N ASP A 180 4.10 1.04 4.64
CA ASP A 180 3.60 -0.32 4.80
C ASP A 180 2.84 -0.50 6.11
N SER A 181 1.79 -1.33 6.09
CA SER A 181 1.02 -1.67 7.29
C SER A 181 1.90 -2.19 8.43
N VAL A 182 1.42 -2.03 9.66
CA VAL A 182 2.12 -2.56 10.86
C VAL A 182 2.37 -4.06 10.72
N GLY A 183 3.58 -4.51 11.09
CA GLY A 183 3.96 -5.92 11.08
C GLY A 183 4.42 -6.47 9.72
N LEU A 184 4.62 -5.61 8.70
CA LEU A 184 5.20 -6.00 7.42
C LEU A 184 6.74 -5.90 7.37
N GLY A 185 7.38 -5.64 8.51
CA GLY A 185 8.84 -5.65 8.62
C GLY A 185 9.53 -4.43 8.01
N LYS A 186 8.94 -3.23 8.13
CA LYS A 186 9.55 -1.97 7.66
C LYS A 186 11.01 -1.80 8.08
N THR A 187 11.33 -2.19 9.31
CA THR A 187 12.71 -2.14 9.83
C THR A 187 13.66 -2.98 9.00
N PHE A 188 13.29 -4.20 8.61
CA PHE A 188 14.14 -5.07 7.78
C PHE A 188 14.31 -4.52 6.37
N THR A 189 13.24 -4.00 5.77
CA THR A 189 13.33 -3.31 4.48
C THR A 189 14.27 -2.10 4.56
N ALA A 190 14.16 -1.29 5.62
CA ALA A 190 15.06 -0.16 5.83
C ALA A 190 16.49 -0.57 6.07
N LEU A 191 16.75 -1.67 6.81
CA LEU A 191 18.11 -2.21 7.00
C LEU A 191 18.76 -2.62 5.67
N ALA A 192 18.02 -3.20 4.75
CA ALA A 192 18.54 -3.53 3.42
C ALA A 192 18.92 -2.27 2.63
N VAL A 193 18.10 -1.20 2.71
CA VAL A 193 18.43 0.11 2.12
C VAL A 193 19.65 0.72 2.79
N ILE A 194 19.74 0.71 4.13
CA ILE A 194 20.91 1.18 4.88
C ILE A 194 22.15 0.45 4.39
N LYS A 195 22.10 -0.88 4.29
CA LYS A 195 23.25 -1.68 3.86
C LYS A 195 23.72 -1.35 2.46
N TYR A 196 22.80 -1.11 1.53
CA TYR A 196 23.13 -0.64 0.19
C TYR A 196 23.95 0.66 0.21
N TYR A 197 23.58 1.64 1.06
CA TYR A 197 24.32 2.90 1.19
C TYR A 197 25.64 2.72 1.91
N GLU A 198 25.72 1.90 2.97
CA GLU A 198 26.96 1.60 3.66
C GLU A 198 28.01 0.93 2.76
N LEU A 199 27.58 0.01 1.86
CA LEU A 199 28.46 -0.63 0.87
C LEU A 199 29.01 0.37 -0.15
N ARG A 200 28.41 1.55 -0.26
CA ARG A 200 28.89 2.68 -1.06
C ARG A 200 29.67 3.70 -0.22
N ASN A 201 30.13 3.33 0.98
CA ASN A 201 30.82 4.19 1.93
C ASN A 201 30.04 5.46 2.29
N LYS A 202 28.70 5.36 2.40
CA LYS A 202 27.81 6.42 2.79
C LYS A 202 27.51 6.35 4.28
N SER A 203 27.56 7.50 4.96
CA SER A 203 27.23 7.59 6.38
C SER A 203 25.70 7.63 6.58
N VAL A 204 25.23 6.88 7.56
CA VAL A 204 23.79 6.70 7.80
C VAL A 204 23.43 7.06 9.24
N LEU A 205 22.37 7.87 9.37
CA LEU A 205 21.75 8.21 10.64
C LEU A 205 20.35 7.62 10.74
N VAL A 206 20.06 6.95 11.84
CA VAL A 206 18.71 6.52 12.21
C VAL A 206 18.17 7.39 13.33
N LEU A 207 17.09 8.09 13.09
CA LEU A 207 16.32 8.82 14.11
C LEU A 207 15.07 8.04 14.47
N CYS A 208 14.92 7.69 15.74
CA CYS A 208 13.77 6.91 16.20
C CYS A 208 13.23 7.39 17.55
N PRO A 209 12.00 7.00 17.95
CA PRO A 209 11.54 7.13 19.32
C PRO A 209 12.44 6.35 20.29
N LYS A 210 12.68 6.89 21.48
CA LYS A 210 13.57 6.26 22.50
C LYS A 210 13.23 4.78 22.75
N LYS A 211 11.95 4.42 22.79
CA LYS A 211 11.50 3.02 23.01
C LYS A 211 11.81 2.06 21.85
N LEU A 212 12.18 2.55 20.68
CA LEU A 212 12.52 1.72 19.52
C LEU A 212 14.04 1.67 19.30
N ALA A 213 14.82 2.45 20.03
CA ALA A 213 16.25 2.58 19.81
C ALA A 213 17.03 1.26 20.05
N ASP A 214 16.66 0.50 21.05
CA ASP A 214 17.32 -0.77 21.35
C ASP A 214 17.09 -1.81 20.25
N ASN A 215 15.91 -1.78 19.62
CA ASN A 215 15.65 -2.60 18.43
C ASN A 215 16.60 -2.24 17.28
N TRP A 216 16.81 -0.95 16.99
CA TRP A 216 17.76 -0.50 15.98
C TRP A 216 19.20 -0.83 16.34
N ARG A 217 19.60 -0.60 17.60
CA ARG A 217 20.98 -0.92 18.09
C ARG A 217 21.29 -2.40 18.09
N THR A 218 20.31 -3.29 18.17
CA THR A 218 20.52 -4.73 18.09
C THR A 218 21.28 -5.11 16.82
N TYR A 219 21.00 -4.45 15.69
CA TYR A 219 21.56 -4.84 14.41
C TYR A 219 22.93 -4.23 14.09
N ASN A 220 23.34 -3.16 14.77
CA ASN A 220 24.66 -2.56 14.58
C ASN A 220 25.67 -2.95 15.68
N THR A 221 25.34 -3.91 16.54
CA THR A 221 26.23 -4.44 17.59
C THR A 221 26.74 -5.83 17.23
N ASN A 222 27.94 -6.17 17.74
CA ASN A 222 28.52 -7.50 17.56
C ASN A 222 28.09 -8.44 18.69
N LEU A 223 26.78 -8.59 18.91
CA LEU A 223 26.21 -9.47 19.90
C LEU A 223 25.74 -10.78 19.28
N VAL A 224 25.72 -11.87 20.02
CA VAL A 224 25.22 -13.18 19.59
C VAL A 224 23.73 -13.12 19.18
N THR A 225 22.99 -12.20 19.78
CA THR A 225 21.57 -11.97 19.47
C THR A 225 21.35 -11.22 18.16
N ASN A 226 22.39 -10.65 17.55
CA ASN A 226 22.29 -9.95 16.28
C ASN A 226 22.26 -10.94 15.12
N LEU A 227 21.08 -11.11 14.52
CA LEU A 227 20.88 -12.00 13.36
C LEU A 227 21.69 -11.59 12.13
N PHE A 228 22.13 -10.34 12.05
CA PHE A 228 22.84 -9.75 10.92
C PHE A 228 24.27 -9.31 11.27
N ALA A 229 24.88 -9.89 12.30
CA ALA A 229 26.23 -9.53 12.74
C ALA A 229 27.27 -9.63 11.60
N GLN A 230 27.10 -10.58 10.67
CA GLN A 230 27.98 -10.75 9.51
C GLN A 230 27.93 -9.59 8.51
N ASP A 231 26.80 -8.90 8.43
CA ASP A 231 26.64 -7.74 7.54
C ASP A 231 27.36 -6.50 8.07
N ARG A 232 27.78 -6.48 9.35
CA ARG A 232 28.57 -5.40 9.98
C ARG A 232 27.97 -4.03 9.71
N PHE A 233 26.73 -3.81 10.18
CA PHE A 233 26.09 -2.50 10.11
C PHE A 233 26.85 -1.46 10.93
N ASN A 234 26.95 -0.25 10.40
CA ASN A 234 27.71 0.86 10.99
C ASN A 234 26.93 2.20 10.88
N TYR A 235 25.68 2.21 11.28
CA TYR A 235 24.86 3.43 11.32
C TYR A 235 24.77 3.97 12.75
N ASP A 236 24.59 5.28 12.88
CA ASP A 236 24.35 5.93 14.15
C ASP A 236 22.85 5.91 14.50
N VAL A 237 22.54 5.78 15.81
CA VAL A 237 21.16 5.77 16.32
C VAL A 237 20.98 6.85 17.36
N PHE A 238 20.14 7.86 17.03
CA PHE A 238 19.75 8.91 17.96
C PHE A 238 18.23 8.98 18.14
N TYR A 239 17.81 9.62 19.22
CA TYR A 239 16.39 9.81 19.51
C TYR A 239 15.86 11.06 18.83
N HIS A 240 14.56 11.08 18.49
CA HIS A 240 13.90 12.30 18.01
C HIS A 240 14.10 13.51 18.95
N THR A 241 14.20 13.26 20.25
CA THR A 241 14.42 14.30 21.27
C THR A 241 15.85 14.84 21.30
N ASP A 242 16.83 14.09 20.80
CA ASP A 242 18.24 14.50 20.80
C ASP A 242 18.50 15.66 19.85
N LEU A 243 17.68 15.79 18.80
CA LEU A 243 17.74 16.93 17.87
C LEU A 243 17.62 18.28 18.60
N SER A 244 16.77 18.36 19.63
CA SER A 244 16.51 19.59 20.38
C SER A 244 17.53 19.84 21.48
N ARG A 245 18.48 18.92 21.72
CA ARG A 245 19.50 19.02 22.75
C ARG A 245 20.78 19.57 22.14
N GLN A 246 21.36 20.55 22.78
CA GLN A 246 22.67 21.08 22.38
C GLN A 246 23.81 20.29 23.02
N ASN A 247 23.62 19.83 24.25
CA ASN A 247 24.63 19.15 25.06
C ASN A 247 24.03 17.88 25.69
N GLY A 248 24.90 17.01 26.19
CA GLY A 248 24.53 15.80 26.91
C GLY A 248 24.88 14.53 26.11
N ASN A 249 24.63 13.40 26.73
CA ASN A 249 24.99 12.09 26.21
C ASN A 249 23.76 11.34 25.67
N SER A 250 23.88 10.71 24.51
CA SER A 250 22.86 9.82 23.95
C SER A 250 23.54 8.56 23.42
N GLY A 251 23.19 7.39 23.97
CA GLY A 251 23.78 6.11 23.56
C GLY A 251 25.29 6.02 23.69
N GLY A 252 25.90 6.75 24.66
CA GLY A 252 27.34 6.80 24.84
C GLY A 252 28.08 7.90 24.04
N ILE A 253 27.34 8.62 23.16
CA ILE A 253 27.91 9.66 22.32
C ILE A 253 27.54 11.05 22.88
N ASP A 254 28.53 11.93 22.99
CA ASP A 254 28.34 13.35 23.35
C ASP A 254 27.71 14.11 22.17
N LEU A 255 26.50 14.60 22.37
CA LEU A 255 25.71 15.27 21.32
C LEU A 255 26.37 16.57 20.80
N SER A 256 27.21 17.22 21.59
CA SER A 256 27.94 18.41 21.17
C SER A 256 29.00 18.13 20.12
N LYS A 257 29.45 16.85 20.01
CA LYS A 257 30.47 16.39 19.07
C LYS A 257 29.90 15.78 17.79
N VAL A 258 28.56 15.64 17.70
CA VAL A 258 27.90 15.04 16.52
C VAL A 258 27.88 16.07 15.38
N ASN A 259 28.45 15.69 14.24
CA ASN A 259 28.33 16.47 13.02
C ASN A 259 27.03 16.10 12.28
N TRP A 260 25.95 16.73 12.70
CA TRP A 260 24.59 16.42 12.21
C TRP A 260 24.42 16.62 10.71
N GLY A 261 25.16 17.51 10.07
CA GLY A 261 25.09 17.77 8.63
C GLY A 261 25.95 16.82 7.76
N ASN A 262 26.59 15.79 8.34
CA ASN A 262 27.51 14.91 7.60
C ASN A 262 26.98 13.49 7.40
N TYR A 263 25.66 13.34 7.25
CA TYR A 263 25.04 12.06 6.94
C TYR A 263 24.49 12.05 5.52
N ASP A 264 24.85 11.05 4.72
CA ASP A 264 24.34 10.86 3.36
C ASP A 264 22.90 10.33 3.32
N LEU A 265 22.53 9.49 4.29
CA LEU A 265 21.19 8.94 4.44
C LEU A 265 20.68 9.16 5.87
N LEU A 266 19.48 9.73 5.96
CA LEU A 266 18.72 9.84 7.19
C LEU A 266 17.52 8.89 7.12
N VAL A 267 17.42 7.97 8.06
CA VAL A 267 16.25 7.12 8.26
C VAL A 267 15.46 7.61 9.46
N ILE A 268 14.20 7.96 9.26
CA ILE A 268 13.31 8.46 10.34
C ILE A 268 12.26 7.39 10.62
N ASP A 269 12.37 6.70 11.73
CA ASP A 269 11.34 5.77 12.18
C ASP A 269 10.23 6.53 12.91
N GLU A 270 8.97 6.14 12.69
CA GLU A 270 7.76 6.86 13.12
C GLU A 270 7.78 8.34 12.68
N SER A 271 8.01 8.56 11.39
CA SER A 271 8.18 9.88 10.78
C SER A 271 7.00 10.83 10.97
N HIS A 272 5.81 10.31 11.29
CA HIS A 272 4.65 11.13 11.62
C HIS A 272 4.88 12.09 12.80
N ASN A 273 5.91 11.88 13.63
CA ASN A 273 6.33 12.79 14.69
C ASN A 273 6.91 14.11 14.16
N PHE A 274 7.25 14.19 12.86
CA PHE A 274 7.80 15.37 12.21
C PHE A 274 6.79 16.09 11.28
N ARG A 275 5.51 15.77 11.37
CA ARG A 275 4.46 16.37 10.54
C ARG A 275 4.14 17.83 10.85
N ASN A 276 4.42 18.32 12.08
CA ASN A 276 4.06 19.65 12.53
C ASN A 276 5.15 20.66 12.14
N ARG A 277 4.85 21.47 11.12
CA ARG A 277 5.71 22.58 10.70
C ARG A 277 5.44 23.88 11.47
N ASP A 278 4.20 24.07 11.93
CA ASP A 278 3.76 25.33 12.50
C ASP A 278 4.35 25.57 13.88
N THR A 279 4.97 26.73 14.05
CA THR A 279 5.51 27.19 15.34
C THR A 279 4.38 27.75 16.18
N PHE A 280 4.12 27.14 17.33
CA PHE A 280 3.30 27.74 18.39
C PHE A 280 4.20 28.57 19.29
N LYS A 281 3.98 29.89 19.34
CA LYS A 281 4.57 30.83 20.29
C LYS A 281 6.06 30.54 20.62
N ASP A 282 6.97 31.07 19.80
CA ASP A 282 8.43 31.12 20.02
C ASP A 282 9.17 29.77 20.28
N ARG A 283 8.55 28.64 19.98
CA ARG A 283 9.20 27.33 20.09
C ARG A 283 9.52 26.76 18.71
N THR A 284 10.80 26.57 18.43
CA THR A 284 11.25 25.86 17.23
C THR A 284 10.72 24.41 17.24
N THR A 285 10.04 24.00 16.19
CA THR A 285 9.51 22.64 16.07
C THR A 285 10.63 21.64 15.78
N ARG A 286 10.41 20.36 16.11
CA ARG A 286 11.34 19.29 15.73
C ARG A 286 11.57 19.24 14.21
N TYR A 287 10.53 19.53 13.45
CA TYR A 287 10.61 19.64 12.00
C TYR A 287 11.64 20.69 11.60
N GLN A 288 11.54 21.91 12.13
CA GLN A 288 12.45 23.01 11.81
C GLN A 288 13.88 22.68 12.24
N ILE A 289 14.07 22.10 13.42
CA ILE A 289 15.42 21.71 13.90
C ILE A 289 16.03 20.65 12.97
N LEU A 290 15.25 19.66 12.52
CA LEU A 290 15.70 18.64 11.55
C LEU A 290 16.16 19.29 10.24
N MET A 291 15.33 20.20 9.70
CA MET A 291 15.63 20.92 8.48
C MET A 291 16.93 21.72 8.60
N ASP A 292 17.08 22.49 9.67
CA ASP A 292 18.19 23.43 9.81
C ASP A 292 19.49 22.72 10.25
N LYS A 293 19.41 21.67 11.05
CA LYS A 293 20.58 20.97 11.61
C LYS A 293 21.14 19.87 10.72
N ILE A 294 20.28 19.21 9.93
CA ILE A 294 20.66 18.04 9.14
C ILE A 294 20.52 18.34 7.64
N LEU A 295 19.34 18.70 7.19
CA LEU A 295 19.04 18.68 5.75
C LEU A 295 19.62 19.87 5.00
N ARG A 296 19.69 21.06 5.62
CA ARG A 296 20.18 22.29 5.02
C ARG A 296 21.65 22.57 5.29
N GLN A 297 22.29 21.76 6.13
CA GLN A 297 23.71 21.92 6.49
C GLN A 297 24.53 20.75 5.98
N GLY A 298 25.67 21.03 5.40
CA GLY A 298 26.65 20.02 5.02
C GLY A 298 26.33 19.28 3.72
N VAL A 299 26.33 17.95 3.76
CA VAL A 299 26.11 17.11 2.57
C VAL A 299 24.64 17.03 2.19
N LYS A 300 24.37 16.73 0.94
CA LYS A 300 22.99 16.52 0.47
C LYS A 300 22.46 15.19 1.02
N THR A 301 21.68 15.28 2.07
CA THR A 301 21.15 14.12 2.79
C THR A 301 19.88 13.56 2.10
N LYS A 302 19.87 12.26 1.82
CA LYS A 302 18.65 11.56 1.39
C LYS A 302 17.82 11.15 2.62
N VAL A 303 16.49 11.14 2.48
CA VAL A 303 15.59 10.92 3.63
C VAL A 303 14.66 9.73 3.38
N LEU A 304 14.84 8.66 4.15
CA LEU A 304 13.90 7.54 4.21
C LEU A 304 13.02 7.68 5.45
N MET A 305 11.72 7.80 5.24
CA MET A 305 10.72 7.95 6.29
C MET A 305 9.93 6.65 6.46
N LEU A 306 9.85 6.14 7.69
CA LEU A 306 9.06 4.95 8.01
C LEU A 306 7.84 5.38 8.84
N SER A 307 6.65 5.07 8.37
CA SER A 307 5.42 5.33 9.10
C SER A 307 4.33 4.35 8.68
N ALA A 308 3.57 3.82 9.63
CA ALA A 308 2.38 3.04 9.30
C ALA A 308 1.17 3.93 8.95
N THR A 309 1.19 5.18 9.38
CA THR A 309 0.09 6.16 9.23
C THR A 309 0.66 7.53 8.83
N PRO A 310 1.14 7.69 7.58
CA PRO A 310 1.73 8.96 7.14
C PRO A 310 0.70 10.10 7.07
N VAL A 311 -0.58 9.76 6.93
CA VAL A 311 -1.70 10.72 7.02
C VAL A 311 -2.56 10.35 8.21
N ASN A 312 -2.81 11.32 9.09
CA ASN A 312 -3.72 11.10 10.21
C ASN A 312 -5.09 11.74 9.92
N ASN A 313 -5.15 13.08 9.81
CA ASN A 313 -6.41 13.80 9.63
C ASN A 313 -6.38 14.78 8.46
N ARG A 314 -5.20 15.15 7.96
CA ARG A 314 -5.03 16.19 6.90
C ARG A 314 -3.92 15.82 5.96
N PHE A 315 -4.11 16.10 4.68
CA PHE A 315 -3.04 15.97 3.69
C PHE A 315 -1.86 16.89 3.95
N ASN A 316 -2.05 17.94 4.74
CA ASN A 316 -0.96 18.81 5.17
C ASN A 316 0.10 18.08 6.02
N ASP A 317 -0.30 17.05 6.78
CA ASP A 317 0.61 16.20 7.54
C ASP A 317 1.56 15.43 6.60
N LEU A 318 1.01 14.93 5.49
CA LEU A 318 1.78 14.25 4.45
C LEU A 318 2.69 15.23 3.70
N LYS A 319 2.16 16.41 3.31
CA LYS A 319 2.93 17.47 2.68
C LYS A 319 4.17 17.82 3.50
N ASN A 320 4.02 18.04 4.81
CA ASN A 320 5.13 18.38 5.68
C ASN A 320 6.16 17.24 5.78
N GLN A 321 5.73 15.99 5.82
CA GLN A 321 6.67 14.87 5.78
C GLN A 321 7.40 14.81 4.43
N LEU A 322 6.69 14.91 3.31
CA LEU A 322 7.30 14.91 1.99
C LEU A 322 8.26 16.09 1.78
N ALA A 323 7.99 17.25 2.42
CA ALA A 323 8.88 18.40 2.36
C ALA A 323 10.29 18.14 2.91
N LEU A 324 10.48 17.12 3.75
CA LEU A 324 11.79 16.68 4.18
C LEU A 324 12.64 16.13 3.02
N ALA A 325 12.01 15.53 2.00
CA ALA A 325 12.69 14.97 0.83
C ALA A 325 13.29 16.03 -0.09
N TYR A 326 12.66 17.21 -0.16
CA TYR A 326 13.10 18.31 -1.04
C TYR A 326 13.55 19.55 -0.24
N GLU A 327 13.97 19.35 1.02
CA GLU A 327 14.53 20.39 1.89
C GLU A 327 13.62 21.61 2.06
N GLY A 328 12.32 21.41 1.90
CA GLY A 328 11.32 22.49 1.91
C GLY A 328 11.36 23.39 0.67
N ASN A 329 12.10 23.01 -0.40
CA ASN A 329 12.13 23.74 -1.67
C ASN A 329 11.23 23.04 -2.71
N PRO A 330 9.95 23.45 -2.84
CA PRO A 330 8.97 22.77 -3.69
C PRO A 330 9.30 22.89 -5.18
N GLU A 331 10.04 23.92 -5.61
CA GLU A 331 10.36 24.17 -7.02
C GLU A 331 11.26 23.07 -7.60
N GLN A 332 12.24 22.60 -6.83
CA GLN A 332 13.13 21.50 -7.25
C GLN A 332 12.36 20.21 -7.47
N LEU A 333 11.40 19.89 -6.61
CA LEU A 333 10.59 18.71 -6.75
C LEU A 333 9.61 18.84 -7.92
N GLN A 334 8.99 20.00 -8.09
CA GLN A 334 8.09 20.29 -9.20
C GLN A 334 8.77 20.08 -10.55
N GLN A 335 9.99 20.59 -10.72
CA GLN A 335 10.77 20.39 -11.95
C GLN A 335 11.08 18.92 -12.22
N LYS A 336 11.43 18.15 -11.17
CA LYS A 336 11.72 16.72 -11.31
C LYS A 336 10.48 15.89 -11.64
N LEU A 337 9.32 16.29 -11.14
CA LEU A 337 8.06 15.60 -11.35
C LEU A 337 7.37 16.01 -12.65
N ASP A 338 7.81 17.11 -13.28
CA ASP A 338 7.15 17.67 -14.46
C ASP A 338 5.64 17.83 -14.23
N THR A 339 5.27 18.52 -13.14
CA THR A 339 3.88 18.82 -12.81
C THR A 339 3.53 20.23 -13.25
N GLU A 340 2.33 20.41 -13.82
CA GLU A 340 1.85 21.72 -14.25
C GLU A 340 1.63 22.68 -13.08
N ARG A 341 1.31 22.14 -11.90
CA ARG A 341 0.96 22.89 -10.70
C ARG A 341 2.04 22.83 -9.64
N SER A 342 2.11 23.88 -8.82
CA SER A 342 2.99 23.86 -7.65
C SER A 342 2.54 22.82 -6.63
N ILE A 343 3.50 22.25 -5.89
CA ILE A 343 3.25 21.25 -4.84
C ILE A 343 2.19 21.74 -3.83
N ASP A 344 2.24 23.03 -3.48
CA ASP A 344 1.27 23.64 -2.57
C ASP A 344 -0.15 23.65 -3.13
N MET A 345 -0.31 23.93 -4.41
CA MET A 345 -1.61 23.88 -5.09
C MET A 345 -2.13 22.45 -5.19
N ILE A 346 -1.27 21.48 -5.48
CA ILE A 346 -1.63 20.06 -5.55
C ILE A 346 -2.22 19.61 -4.20
N PHE A 347 -1.53 19.88 -3.09
CA PHE A 347 -2.03 19.51 -1.75
C PHE A 347 -3.28 20.29 -1.33
N SER A 348 -3.38 21.57 -1.67
CA SER A 348 -4.57 22.38 -1.36
C SER A 348 -5.81 21.85 -2.07
N ARG A 349 -5.68 21.46 -3.35
CA ARG A 349 -6.76 20.82 -4.11
C ARG A 349 -7.13 19.46 -3.55
N ALA A 350 -6.14 18.62 -3.26
CA ALA A 350 -6.39 17.31 -2.67
C ALA A 350 -7.15 17.43 -1.34
N GLN A 351 -6.79 18.40 -0.49
CA GLN A 351 -7.51 18.67 0.76
C GLN A 351 -8.93 19.18 0.51
N ALA A 352 -9.13 20.04 -0.48
CA ALA A 352 -10.48 20.51 -0.85
C ALA A 352 -11.36 19.34 -1.35
N SER A 353 -10.82 18.49 -2.21
CA SER A 353 -11.49 17.28 -2.71
C SER A 353 -11.85 16.31 -1.56
N PHE A 354 -10.94 16.11 -0.62
CA PHE A 354 -11.19 15.29 0.57
C PHE A 354 -12.28 15.90 1.46
N ASN A 355 -12.26 17.22 1.67
CA ASN A 355 -13.29 17.92 2.44
C ASN A 355 -14.66 17.85 1.74
N GLN A 356 -14.71 17.94 0.42
CA GLN A 356 -15.92 17.77 -0.37
C GLN A 356 -16.43 16.32 -0.21
N TRP A 357 -15.58 15.33 -0.40
CA TRP A 357 -15.93 13.93 -0.25
C TRP A 357 -16.43 13.62 1.18
N SER A 358 -15.80 14.16 2.21
CA SER A 358 -16.20 13.95 3.61
C SER A 358 -17.58 14.52 3.97
N LYS A 359 -18.11 15.44 3.17
CA LYS A 359 -19.46 16.03 3.31
C LYS A 359 -20.54 15.28 2.54
N LEU A 360 -20.16 14.37 1.65
CA LEU A 360 -21.13 13.55 0.91
C LEU A 360 -21.91 12.65 1.88
N PRO A 361 -23.11 12.21 1.50
CA PRO A 361 -23.83 11.14 2.20
C PRO A 361 -22.95 9.90 2.36
N VAL A 362 -23.08 9.16 3.46
CA VAL A 362 -22.26 7.97 3.75
C VAL A 362 -22.28 6.95 2.60
N GLU A 363 -23.38 6.87 1.89
CA GLU A 363 -23.61 5.98 0.75
C GLU A 363 -22.77 6.34 -0.48
N GLU A 364 -22.45 7.63 -0.64
CA GLU A 364 -21.66 8.17 -1.76
C GLU A 364 -20.17 8.29 -1.43
N ARG A 365 -19.77 8.07 -0.16
CA ARG A 365 -18.36 8.09 0.26
C ARG A 365 -17.66 6.81 -0.13
N THR A 366 -17.50 6.57 -1.41
CA THR A 366 -16.78 5.42 -1.94
C THR A 366 -15.34 5.78 -2.29
N THR A 367 -14.49 4.76 -2.42
CA THR A 367 -13.11 4.93 -2.92
C THR A 367 -13.10 5.52 -4.32
N GLU A 368 -14.01 5.08 -5.18
CA GLU A 368 -14.14 5.56 -6.56
C GLU A 368 -14.47 7.05 -6.60
N THR A 369 -15.39 7.50 -5.74
CA THR A 369 -15.76 8.91 -5.69
C THR A 369 -14.59 9.80 -5.27
N ILE A 370 -13.79 9.41 -4.27
CA ILE A 370 -12.63 10.21 -3.87
C ILE A 370 -11.53 10.17 -4.93
N LEU A 371 -11.28 9.03 -5.59
CA LEU A 371 -10.30 8.92 -6.67
C LEU A 371 -10.65 9.83 -7.84
N ASN A 372 -11.93 9.92 -8.22
CA ASN A 372 -12.40 10.82 -9.28
C ASN A 372 -12.33 12.30 -8.91
N LEU A 373 -12.31 12.64 -7.63
CA LEU A 373 -12.18 14.02 -7.15
C LEU A 373 -10.73 14.47 -7.04
N LEU A 374 -9.79 13.54 -6.91
CA LEU A 374 -8.37 13.83 -6.79
C LEU A 374 -7.75 14.06 -8.16
N ASP A 375 -6.78 14.95 -8.20
CA ASP A 375 -6.06 15.35 -9.41
C ASP A 375 -4.95 14.34 -9.76
N PHE A 376 -4.68 14.14 -11.04
CA PHE A 376 -3.59 13.29 -11.53
C PHE A 376 -2.22 13.72 -10.97
N ASP A 377 -1.95 15.02 -10.84
CA ASP A 377 -0.70 15.52 -10.27
C ASP A 377 -0.48 15.06 -8.83
N PHE A 378 -1.58 14.92 -8.04
CA PHE A 378 -1.49 14.40 -6.68
C PHE A 378 -1.07 12.93 -6.65
N PHE A 379 -1.59 12.12 -7.56
CA PHE A 379 -1.19 10.72 -7.70
C PHE A 379 0.26 10.59 -8.13
N LYS A 380 0.69 11.37 -9.12
CA LYS A 380 2.07 11.41 -9.61
C LYS A 380 3.06 11.77 -8.49
N LEU A 381 2.71 12.76 -7.67
CA LEU A 381 3.50 13.18 -6.51
C LEU A 381 3.61 12.05 -5.47
N LEU A 382 2.49 11.42 -5.11
CA LEU A 382 2.49 10.33 -4.13
C LEU A 382 3.27 9.12 -4.64
N ASP A 383 3.03 8.74 -5.88
CA ASP A 383 3.74 7.63 -6.49
C ASP A 383 5.25 7.84 -6.46
N SER A 384 5.72 9.03 -6.80
CA SER A 384 7.16 9.34 -6.84
C SER A 384 7.86 9.29 -5.48
N LEU A 385 7.14 9.53 -4.37
CA LEU A 385 7.74 9.70 -3.05
C LEU A 385 7.27 8.70 -1.99
N THR A 386 6.34 7.80 -2.32
CA THR A 386 5.82 6.87 -1.32
C THR A 386 5.81 5.43 -1.81
N ILE A 387 5.94 4.49 -0.88
CA ILE A 387 5.67 3.06 -1.07
C ILE A 387 4.73 2.64 0.05
N ALA A 388 3.56 2.08 -0.29
CA ALA A 388 2.57 1.69 0.69
C ALA A 388 1.90 0.36 0.30
N ARG A 389 1.96 -0.61 1.20
CA ARG A 389 1.35 -1.92 0.97
C ARG A 389 0.57 -2.36 2.20
N SER A 390 -0.55 -3.01 1.95
CA SER A 390 -1.36 -3.65 2.97
C SER A 390 -1.10 -5.16 2.99
N ARG A 391 -1.44 -5.82 4.10
CA ARG A 391 -1.40 -7.30 4.18
C ARG A 391 -2.22 -7.95 3.08
N LYS A 392 -3.38 -7.38 2.76
CA LYS A 392 -4.24 -7.88 1.68
C LYS A 392 -3.59 -7.75 0.31
N HIS A 393 -2.86 -6.64 0.08
CA HIS A 393 -2.08 -6.46 -1.14
C HIS A 393 -1.04 -7.58 -1.28
N ILE A 394 -0.27 -7.84 -0.21
CA ILE A 394 0.75 -8.88 -0.23
C ILE A 394 0.14 -10.25 -0.48
N GLN A 395 -0.98 -10.58 0.15
CA GLN A 395 -1.69 -11.85 -0.07
C GLN A 395 -2.18 -12.04 -1.52
N ASN A 396 -2.52 -10.97 -2.21
CA ASN A 396 -3.07 -11.04 -3.57
C ASN A 396 -1.99 -11.09 -4.66
N PHE A 397 -0.79 -10.54 -4.41
CA PHE A 397 0.21 -10.31 -5.46
C PHE A 397 1.54 -11.00 -5.22
N TYR A 398 1.77 -11.53 -4.03
CA TYR A 398 3.00 -12.24 -3.70
C TYR A 398 2.70 -13.66 -3.24
N ASP A 399 3.62 -14.57 -3.54
CA ASP A 399 3.57 -15.89 -2.95
C ASP A 399 3.74 -15.78 -1.42
N THR A 400 2.71 -16.20 -0.69
CA THR A 400 2.68 -16.13 0.77
C THR A 400 3.09 -17.43 1.44
N HIS A 401 3.54 -18.43 0.68
CA HIS A 401 3.93 -19.74 1.21
C HIS A 401 4.99 -19.62 2.31
N ASP A 402 5.98 -18.77 2.08
CA ASP A 402 7.07 -18.53 3.04
C ASP A 402 6.71 -17.54 4.15
N ILE A 403 5.70 -16.70 3.94
CA ILE A 403 5.27 -15.67 4.90
C ILE A 403 4.32 -16.27 5.94
N GLY A 404 3.59 -17.34 5.57
CA GLY A 404 2.52 -17.91 6.37
C GLY A 404 1.24 -17.07 6.37
N LYS A 405 0.29 -17.44 7.23
CA LYS A 405 -0.99 -16.72 7.34
C LYS A 405 -0.86 -15.49 8.23
N PHE A 406 -1.23 -14.32 7.71
CA PHE A 406 -1.34 -13.13 8.55
C PHE A 406 -2.43 -13.30 9.61
N PRO A 407 -2.22 -12.78 10.84
CA PRO A 407 -3.24 -12.80 11.88
C PRO A 407 -4.51 -12.09 11.42
N THR A 408 -5.66 -12.72 11.70
CA THR A 408 -6.97 -12.13 11.42
C THR A 408 -7.25 -11.04 12.45
N ARG A 409 -7.54 -9.82 11.99
CA ARG A 409 -7.95 -8.74 12.87
C ARG A 409 -9.42 -8.93 13.26
N LEU A 410 -9.67 -9.20 14.50
CA LEU A 410 -11.02 -9.25 15.06
C LEU A 410 -11.59 -7.84 15.21
N LYS A 411 -12.93 -7.71 15.16
CA LYS A 411 -13.58 -6.41 15.47
C LYS A 411 -13.25 -6.03 16.91
N PRO A 412 -12.86 -4.77 17.18
CA PRO A 412 -12.65 -4.31 18.53
C PRO A 412 -13.95 -4.40 19.34
N LEU A 413 -13.88 -4.95 20.53
CA LEU A 413 -14.98 -4.91 21.50
C LEU A 413 -14.80 -3.69 22.36
N SER A 414 -15.72 -2.73 22.24
CA SER A 414 -15.70 -1.50 23.04
C SER A 414 -16.66 -1.65 24.22
N TYR A 415 -16.15 -1.51 25.42
CA TYR A 415 -16.93 -1.52 26.64
C TYR A 415 -16.94 -0.12 27.24
N ARG A 416 -18.11 0.36 27.62
CA ARG A 416 -18.23 1.55 28.45
C ARG A 416 -18.09 1.12 29.90
N CYS A 417 -16.99 1.47 30.54
CA CYS A 417 -16.79 1.28 31.98
C CYS A 417 -17.01 2.60 32.69
N ALA A 418 -17.93 2.63 33.65
CA ALA A 418 -18.03 3.73 34.63
C ALA A 418 -17.14 3.38 35.82
N ILE A 419 -16.33 4.33 36.30
CA ILE A 419 -15.48 4.16 37.50
C ILE A 419 -16.34 4.13 38.73
N SER A 420 -17.46 4.84 38.74
CA SER A 420 -18.47 4.78 39.77
C SER A 420 -19.87 4.96 39.19
N THR A 421 -20.83 4.23 39.72
CA THR A 421 -22.25 4.35 39.34
C THR A 421 -22.89 5.62 39.93
N GLU A 422 -22.31 6.21 40.96
CA GLU A 422 -22.85 7.40 41.61
C GLU A 422 -22.45 8.71 40.94
N ASN A 423 -21.27 8.78 40.28
CA ASN A 423 -20.74 10.04 39.74
C ASN A 423 -20.59 10.04 38.19
N ASN A 424 -21.03 9.01 37.48
CA ASN A 424 -20.90 8.88 36.01
C ASN A 424 -19.50 9.19 35.45
N ILE A 425 -18.45 8.99 36.25
CA ILE A 425 -17.08 9.23 35.84
C ILE A 425 -16.69 8.12 34.84
N LYS A 426 -16.32 8.50 33.65
CA LYS A 426 -15.88 7.57 32.59
C LYS A 426 -14.36 7.48 32.60
N LEU A 427 -13.85 6.30 32.29
CA LEU A 427 -12.39 6.03 32.19
C LEU A 427 -11.67 6.87 31.12
N ASN A 428 -12.39 7.52 30.24
CA ASN A 428 -11.85 8.28 29.10
C ASN A 428 -12.03 9.80 29.23
N ASP A 429 -12.48 10.29 30.38
CA ASP A 429 -12.43 11.71 30.73
C ASP A 429 -11.15 11.94 31.55
#